data_22121df3d4724cd783a046009973cb77
#
_entry.id   22121df3d4724cd783a046009973cb77
#
_cell.length_a   1.000
_cell.length_b   1.000
_cell.length_c   1.000
_cell.angle_alpha   90.00
_cell.angle_beta   90.00
_cell.angle_gamma   90.00
#
_symmetry.space_group_name_H-M   'P 1'
#
loop_
_entity.id
_entity.type
_entity.pdbx_description
1 polymer ?
#
loop_
_entity_poly.entity_id
_entity_poly.type
_entity_poly.pdbx_seq_one_letter_code
_entity_poly.pdbx_strand_id
1 'polypeptide(L)'
;MKRIFESREAVFAGFLVATLGVGCVTPGGGGTELFNGKNLDGWEVTDFAGGGAIKVKDGEIHIAMGELISGINLAHENIPRTNYELEAEAMKLDGNDFFCGLTFPVGDTFASFIPGGWGGTVVGISSIDGMDAAENETATFKQFKTHQWYHFRVRVTPGKIQCWVDDEMVVDLLLEDRAIALRAGPIELSVPIGITSFQTVTRIRNIRLQPIKP
;
A
#
# COMPACT_ATOMS: atom_id res chain seq x y z
N MET A 1 -49.77 -29.54 69.37
CA MET A 1 -49.87 -28.43 68.37
C MET A 1 -48.53 -28.39 67.64
N LYS A 2 -48.38 -29.14 66.52
CA LYS A 2 -47.16 -29.23 65.70
C LYS A 2 -47.42 -28.41 64.44
N ARG A 3 -46.64 -27.35 64.19
CA ARG A 3 -46.65 -26.60 62.93
C ARG A 3 -45.64 -27.27 62.01
N ILE A 4 -46.14 -27.64 60.81
CA ILE A 4 -45.36 -28.18 59.72
C ILE A 4 -44.80 -26.98 58.92
N PHE A 5 -43.50 -26.96 58.76
CA PHE A 5 -42.80 -25.99 57.87
C PHE A 5 -42.64 -26.64 56.51
N GLU A 6 -43.31 -26.12 55.51
CA GLU A 6 -43.07 -26.48 54.10
C GLU A 6 -41.91 -25.69 53.56
N SER A 7 -40.89 -26.40 53.11
CA SER A 7 -39.75 -25.82 52.37
C SER A 7 -40.13 -25.67 50.91
N ARG A 8 -40.15 -24.43 50.40
CA ARG A 8 -40.22 -24.13 48.99
C ARG A 8 -38.84 -24.20 48.39
N GLU A 9 -38.59 -25.18 47.52
CA GLU A 9 -37.44 -25.25 46.65
C GLU A 9 -37.57 -24.24 45.53
N ALA A 10 -36.65 -23.29 45.44
CA ALA A 10 -36.54 -22.35 44.34
C ALA A 10 -35.72 -22.99 43.20
N VAL A 11 -36.40 -23.28 42.08
CA VAL A 11 -35.75 -23.72 40.84
C VAL A 11 -35.11 -22.52 40.19
N PHE A 12 -33.78 -22.46 40.21
CA PHE A 12 -33.02 -21.51 39.41
C PHE A 12 -32.93 -22.01 37.97
N ALA A 13 -33.72 -21.41 37.07
CA ALA A 13 -33.55 -21.57 35.65
C ALA A 13 -32.35 -20.76 35.16
N GLY A 14 -31.25 -21.46 34.89
CA GLY A 14 -30.06 -20.86 34.30
C GLY A 14 -30.32 -20.44 32.85
N PHE A 15 -30.36 -19.16 32.60
CA PHE A 15 -30.34 -18.60 31.22
C PHE A 15 -28.94 -18.73 30.65
N LEU A 16 -28.76 -19.67 29.70
CA LEU A 16 -27.56 -19.81 28.91
C LEU A 16 -27.59 -18.70 27.84
N VAL A 17 -26.87 -17.60 28.06
CA VAL A 17 -26.67 -16.58 27.03
C VAL A 17 -25.62 -17.11 26.06
N ALA A 18 -26.08 -17.61 24.92
CA ALA A 18 -25.19 -17.91 23.79
C ALA A 18 -24.73 -16.59 23.15
N THR A 19 -23.50 -16.18 23.46
CA THR A 19 -22.84 -15.10 22.72
C THR A 19 -22.54 -15.60 21.30
N LEU A 20 -23.36 -15.20 20.35
CA LEU A 20 -23.03 -15.31 18.94
C LEU A 20 -21.83 -14.38 18.68
N GLY A 21 -20.66 -14.97 18.63
CA GLY A 21 -19.46 -14.29 18.11
C GLY A 21 -19.70 -13.93 16.66
N VAL A 22 -19.95 -12.64 16.39
CA VAL A 22 -19.87 -12.13 15.03
C VAL A 22 -18.42 -12.21 14.61
N GLY A 23 -18.04 -13.32 13.99
CA GLY A 23 -16.76 -13.46 13.31
C GLY A 23 -16.76 -12.41 12.20
N CYS A 24 -15.86 -11.43 12.30
CA CYS A 24 -15.49 -10.59 11.16
C CYS A 24 -15.01 -11.54 10.06
N VAL A 25 -15.86 -11.82 9.07
CA VAL A 25 -15.46 -12.47 7.84
C VAL A 25 -14.66 -11.42 7.07
N THR A 26 -13.34 -11.47 7.19
CA THR A 26 -12.47 -10.80 6.22
C THR A 26 -12.78 -11.42 4.86
N PRO A 27 -13.08 -10.64 3.81
CA PRO A 27 -13.27 -11.18 2.48
C PRO A 27 -11.98 -11.93 2.09
N GLY A 28 -12.05 -13.23 1.95
CA GLY A 28 -10.94 -14.07 1.52
C GLY A 28 -10.63 -13.83 0.05
N GLY A 29 -9.98 -12.75 -0.27
CA GLY A 29 -9.29 -12.55 -1.53
C GLY A 29 -7.97 -13.30 -1.45
N GLY A 30 -7.68 -14.19 -2.43
CA GLY A 30 -6.46 -15.01 -2.50
C GLY A 30 -5.19 -14.19 -2.80
N GLY A 31 -4.97 -13.09 -2.10
CA GLY A 31 -3.79 -12.23 -2.21
C GLY A 31 -2.61 -12.75 -1.39
N THR A 32 -1.41 -12.41 -1.82
CA THR A 32 -0.16 -12.71 -1.14
C THR A 32 0.31 -11.50 -0.36
N GLU A 33 0.55 -11.67 0.93
CA GLU A 33 1.28 -10.68 1.73
C GLU A 33 2.74 -10.68 1.29
N LEU A 34 3.21 -9.56 0.77
CA LEU A 34 4.59 -9.40 0.31
C LEU A 34 5.54 -9.01 1.43
N PHE A 35 5.03 -8.46 2.52
CA PHE A 35 5.80 -8.11 3.71
C PHE A 35 5.33 -8.93 4.91
N ASN A 36 6.26 -9.62 5.57
CA ASN A 36 5.98 -10.54 6.68
C ASN A 36 5.84 -9.86 8.05
N GLY A 37 6.03 -8.53 8.13
CA GLY A 37 5.97 -7.76 9.38
C GLY A 37 7.16 -7.97 10.34
N LYS A 38 8.19 -8.72 9.95
CA LYS A 38 9.31 -9.11 10.85
C LYS A 38 10.67 -8.67 10.33
N ASN A 39 10.90 -8.81 9.05
CA ASN A 39 12.17 -8.51 8.38
C ASN A 39 11.94 -8.23 6.89
N LEU A 40 13.01 -7.96 6.15
CA LEU A 40 12.97 -7.69 4.72
C LEU A 40 13.13 -8.97 3.87
N ASP A 41 12.75 -10.17 4.36
CA ASP A 41 12.79 -11.36 3.53
C ASP A 41 11.97 -11.17 2.26
N GLY A 42 12.59 -11.43 1.10
CA GLY A 42 12.00 -11.18 -0.21
C GLY A 42 12.10 -9.74 -0.72
N TRP A 43 12.68 -8.83 0.05
CA TRP A 43 12.95 -7.44 -0.31
C TRP A 43 14.43 -7.12 -0.22
N GLU A 44 14.88 -6.20 -1.05
CA GLU A 44 16.21 -5.61 -1.01
C GLU A 44 16.12 -4.12 -0.73
N VAL A 45 17.06 -3.59 0.03
CA VAL A 45 17.24 -2.13 0.11
C VAL A 45 17.79 -1.68 -1.25
N THR A 46 17.02 -0.85 -1.94
CA THR A 46 17.44 -0.35 -3.27
C THR A 46 18.69 0.51 -3.13
N ASP A 47 19.71 0.24 -3.95
CA ASP A 47 21.00 0.94 -3.90
C ASP A 47 20.91 2.34 -4.52
N PHE A 48 20.13 3.20 -3.88
CA PHE A 48 20.09 4.63 -4.22
C PHE A 48 21.29 5.35 -3.63
N ALA A 49 21.97 6.16 -4.46
CA ALA A 49 23.04 7.02 -3.97
C ALA A 49 22.51 7.98 -2.89
N GLY A 50 23.08 7.92 -1.70
CA GLY A 50 22.63 8.74 -0.56
C GLY A 50 21.29 8.33 0.03
N GLY A 51 20.84 7.11 -0.20
CA GLY A 51 19.59 6.57 0.38
C GLY A 51 19.61 6.54 1.91
N GLY A 52 18.49 6.86 2.55
CA GLY A 52 18.33 6.82 4.00
C GLY A 52 18.32 5.40 4.56
N ALA A 53 18.63 5.26 5.85
CA ALA A 53 18.61 3.97 6.53
C ALA A 53 17.20 3.34 6.54
N ILE A 54 17.13 2.03 6.31
CA ILE A 54 15.88 1.26 6.33
C ILE A 54 15.94 0.24 7.45
N LYS A 55 14.86 0.13 8.22
CA LYS A 55 14.73 -0.78 9.36
C LYS A 55 13.32 -1.36 9.42
N VAL A 56 13.20 -2.59 9.87
CA VAL A 56 11.90 -3.19 10.25
C VAL A 56 11.77 -3.11 11.76
N LYS A 57 10.66 -2.53 12.22
CA LYS A 57 10.35 -2.40 13.64
C LYS A 57 8.83 -2.32 13.82
N ASP A 58 8.31 -2.99 14.85
CA ASP A 58 6.89 -2.96 15.26
C ASP A 58 5.92 -3.37 14.14
N GLY A 59 6.33 -4.27 13.22
CA GLY A 59 5.52 -4.70 12.09
C GLY A 59 5.54 -3.74 10.90
N GLU A 60 6.43 -2.75 10.91
CA GLU A 60 6.50 -1.68 9.91
C GLU A 60 7.91 -1.58 9.32
N ILE A 61 8.01 -1.17 8.06
CA ILE A 61 9.25 -0.77 7.41
C ILE A 61 9.42 0.73 7.62
N HIS A 62 10.48 1.12 8.29
CA HIS A 62 10.84 2.51 8.55
C HIS A 62 11.89 2.93 7.53
N ILE A 63 11.58 3.90 6.70
CA ILE A 63 12.49 4.48 5.72
C ILE A 63 12.87 5.87 6.21
N ALA A 64 14.14 6.07 6.54
CA ALA A 64 14.67 7.39 6.90
C ALA A 64 14.83 8.27 5.66
N MET A 65 14.83 9.57 5.88
CA MET A 65 15.16 10.54 4.83
C MET A 65 16.57 10.30 4.29
N GLY A 66 16.69 10.18 2.97
CA GLY A 66 17.95 10.20 2.26
C GLY A 66 18.25 11.59 1.68
N GLU A 67 19.36 11.71 0.95
CA GLU A 67 19.68 12.95 0.21
C GLU A 67 18.63 13.24 -0.87
N LEU A 68 18.20 12.20 -1.59
CA LEU A 68 17.14 12.25 -2.59
C LEU A 68 16.12 11.16 -2.31
N ILE A 69 16.27 10.01 -2.97
CA ILE A 69 15.33 8.89 -2.94
C ILE A 69 15.83 7.79 -1.99
N SER A 70 14.91 7.17 -1.28
CA SER A 70 15.16 6.01 -0.42
C SER A 70 14.08 4.97 -0.67
N GLY A 71 14.38 3.68 -0.55
CA GLY A 71 13.34 2.67 -0.76
C GLY A 71 13.85 1.25 -0.78
N ILE A 72 12.90 0.37 -1.04
CA ILE A 72 13.07 -1.07 -1.18
C ILE A 72 12.46 -1.54 -2.48
N ASN A 73 12.95 -2.65 -3.01
CA ASN A 73 12.35 -3.36 -4.14
C ASN A 73 12.30 -4.87 -3.88
N LEU A 74 11.36 -5.57 -4.53
CA LEU A 74 11.32 -7.03 -4.46
C LEU A 74 12.57 -7.65 -5.05
N ALA A 75 13.10 -8.66 -4.35
CA ALA A 75 14.30 -9.41 -4.76
C ALA A 75 14.04 -10.46 -5.87
N HIS A 76 12.78 -10.65 -6.29
CA HIS A 76 12.41 -11.65 -7.29
C HIS A 76 11.47 -11.08 -8.35
N GLU A 77 11.54 -11.59 -9.57
CA GLU A 77 10.80 -11.10 -10.74
C GLU A 77 9.51 -11.88 -11.04
N ASN A 78 9.19 -12.93 -10.28
CA ASN A 78 8.01 -13.76 -10.54
C ASN A 78 6.74 -13.09 -10.00
N ILE A 79 6.29 -12.04 -10.67
CA ILE A 79 5.12 -11.25 -10.34
C ILE A 79 4.23 -11.06 -11.58
N PRO A 80 2.90 -10.93 -11.41
CA PRO A 80 1.99 -10.65 -12.52
C PRO A 80 2.30 -9.28 -13.13
N ARG A 81 2.14 -9.19 -14.45
CA ARG A 81 2.36 -7.93 -15.18
C ARG A 81 1.05 -7.25 -15.61
N THR A 82 -0.07 -7.94 -15.38
CA THR A 82 -1.44 -7.46 -15.59
C THR A 82 -2.41 -8.28 -14.76
N ASN A 83 -3.66 -7.83 -14.62
CA ASN A 83 -4.74 -8.46 -13.84
C ASN A 83 -4.35 -8.69 -12.37
N TYR A 84 -3.92 -7.63 -11.71
CA TYR A 84 -3.60 -7.65 -10.29
C TYR A 84 -3.93 -6.31 -9.60
N GLU A 85 -4.00 -6.37 -8.29
CA GLU A 85 -3.95 -5.21 -7.40
C GLU A 85 -2.70 -5.28 -6.51
N LEU A 86 -2.04 -4.14 -6.34
CA LEU A 86 -0.97 -3.92 -5.38
C LEU A 86 -1.45 -2.91 -4.35
N GLU A 87 -1.31 -3.26 -3.08
CA GLU A 87 -1.73 -2.43 -1.97
C GLU A 87 -0.57 -2.21 -1.00
N ALA A 88 -0.55 -1.04 -0.37
CA ALA A 88 0.34 -0.73 0.74
C ALA A 88 -0.30 0.34 1.63
N GLU A 89 0.01 0.30 2.91
CA GLU A 89 -0.27 1.41 3.82
C GLU A 89 1.00 2.18 4.12
N ALA A 90 0.92 3.51 4.09
CA ALA A 90 2.04 4.36 4.43
C ALA A 90 1.63 5.56 5.30
N MET A 91 2.59 6.02 6.10
CA MET A 91 2.45 7.18 6.97
C MET A 91 3.66 8.08 6.83
N LYS A 92 3.42 9.32 6.42
CA LYS A 92 4.45 10.37 6.41
C LYS A 92 4.74 10.85 7.82
N LEU A 93 6.01 10.89 8.22
CA LEU A 93 6.42 11.41 9.52
C LEU A 93 7.04 12.80 9.41
N ASP A 94 7.85 13.04 8.37
CA ASP A 94 8.55 14.30 8.13
C ASP A 94 8.86 14.44 6.63
N GLY A 95 9.18 15.63 6.19
CA GLY A 95 9.44 15.95 4.78
C GLY A 95 8.19 16.46 4.05
N ASN A 96 8.39 16.90 2.81
CA ASN A 96 7.35 17.56 2.02
C ASN A 96 7.29 17.07 0.57
N ASP A 97 7.66 15.82 0.33
CA ASP A 97 7.52 15.19 -0.98
C ASP A 97 6.87 13.81 -0.85
N PHE A 98 6.90 12.97 -1.89
CA PHE A 98 6.23 11.68 -1.85
C PHE A 98 6.84 10.75 -0.80
N PHE A 99 5.96 9.99 -0.15
CA PHE A 99 6.32 9.13 0.97
C PHE A 99 5.95 7.66 0.76
N CYS A 100 5.34 7.33 -0.38
CA CYS A 100 4.99 5.98 -0.80
C CYS A 100 4.91 5.91 -2.33
N GLY A 101 6.00 6.21 -3.03
CA GLY A 101 6.09 5.97 -4.46
C GLY A 101 6.02 4.46 -4.71
N LEU A 102 4.97 3.99 -5.39
CA LEU A 102 4.80 2.59 -5.75
C LEU A 102 5.25 2.38 -7.19
N THR A 103 6.34 1.65 -7.41
CA THR A 103 6.74 1.16 -8.73
C THR A 103 6.15 -0.22 -8.95
N PHE A 104 5.59 -0.47 -10.14
CA PHE A 104 4.87 -1.71 -10.45
C PHE A 104 4.90 -2.03 -11.96
N PRO A 105 4.77 -3.31 -12.36
CA PRO A 105 4.76 -3.71 -13.75
C PRO A 105 3.45 -3.39 -14.47
N VAL A 106 3.57 -3.00 -15.75
CA VAL A 106 2.45 -2.74 -16.67
C VAL A 106 2.79 -3.39 -18.02
N GLY A 107 2.24 -4.57 -18.30
CA GLY A 107 2.62 -5.31 -19.51
C GLY A 107 4.14 -5.55 -19.57
N ASP A 108 4.81 -5.07 -20.59
CA ASP A 108 6.26 -5.25 -20.77
C ASP A 108 7.11 -4.13 -20.13
N THR A 109 6.47 -3.16 -19.51
CA THR A 109 7.13 -2.01 -18.88
C THR A 109 6.77 -1.86 -17.40
N PHE A 110 7.09 -0.72 -16.81
CA PHE A 110 6.80 -0.35 -15.44
C PHE A 110 6.28 1.08 -15.36
N ALA A 111 5.52 1.37 -14.31
CA ALA A 111 5.06 2.70 -13.96
C ALA A 111 5.32 2.98 -12.47
N SER A 112 5.26 4.25 -12.08
CA SER A 112 5.27 4.64 -10.66
C SER A 112 4.05 5.47 -10.33
N PHE A 113 3.30 5.06 -9.31
CA PHE A 113 2.26 5.88 -8.68
C PHE A 113 2.91 6.72 -7.59
N ILE A 114 2.77 8.04 -7.70
CA ILE A 114 3.46 9.02 -6.84
C ILE A 114 2.43 9.78 -6.00
N PRO A 115 2.15 9.39 -4.76
CA PRO A 115 1.31 10.16 -3.84
C PRO A 115 2.13 11.20 -3.06
N GLY A 116 1.84 12.48 -3.28
CA GLY A 116 2.43 13.60 -2.56
C GLY A 116 3.78 14.05 -3.11
N GLY A 117 4.02 13.90 -4.40
CA GLY A 117 5.22 14.42 -5.05
C GLY A 117 5.19 15.94 -5.28
N TRP A 118 6.29 16.45 -5.84
CA TRP A 118 6.46 17.86 -6.24
C TRP A 118 6.04 18.86 -5.14
N GLY A 119 6.62 18.71 -3.97
CA GLY A 119 6.33 19.58 -2.83
C GLY A 119 5.16 19.12 -1.96
N GLY A 120 4.80 17.84 -2.04
CA GLY A 120 3.93 17.16 -1.08
C GLY A 120 2.47 17.02 -1.46
N THR A 121 2.04 17.48 -2.65
CA THR A 121 0.61 17.51 -2.99
C THR A 121 0.22 16.84 -4.29
N VAL A 122 1.13 16.68 -5.25
CA VAL A 122 0.83 16.06 -6.55
C VAL A 122 0.63 14.56 -6.36
N VAL A 123 -0.43 14.03 -6.96
CA VAL A 123 -0.73 12.61 -7.03
C VAL A 123 -0.95 12.24 -8.49
N GLY A 124 -0.29 11.19 -8.98
CA GLY A 124 -0.43 10.74 -10.36
C GLY A 124 0.53 9.61 -10.73
N ILE A 125 0.54 9.25 -12.00
CA ILE A 125 1.43 8.25 -12.60
C ILE A 125 2.61 8.94 -13.27
N SER A 126 3.80 8.48 -13.00
CA SER A 126 5.04 8.91 -13.65
C SER A 126 5.73 7.69 -14.29
N SER A 127 5.99 7.65 -15.61
CA SER A 127 5.78 8.66 -16.64
C SER A 127 4.76 8.16 -17.68
N ILE A 128 3.96 9.08 -18.26
CA ILE A 128 3.03 8.79 -19.37
C ILE A 128 3.43 9.67 -20.55
N ASP A 129 3.68 9.07 -21.72
CA ASP A 129 4.07 9.77 -22.96
C ASP A 129 5.28 10.71 -22.75
N GLY A 130 6.20 10.31 -21.84
CA GLY A 130 7.39 11.07 -21.44
C GLY A 130 7.12 12.22 -20.47
N MET A 131 5.89 12.41 -20.01
CA MET A 131 5.50 13.45 -19.04
C MET A 131 5.38 12.89 -17.63
N ASP A 132 5.90 13.62 -16.65
CA ASP A 132 5.81 13.26 -15.25
C ASP A 132 4.40 13.42 -14.66
N ALA A 133 4.17 12.89 -13.46
CA ALA A 133 2.87 12.97 -12.78
C ALA A 133 2.34 14.40 -12.58
N ALA A 134 3.22 15.39 -12.52
CA ALA A 134 2.82 16.79 -12.41
C ALA A 134 2.39 17.43 -13.75
N GLU A 135 2.65 16.75 -14.88
CA GLU A 135 2.51 17.34 -16.23
C GLU A 135 1.52 16.57 -17.11
N ASN A 136 1.16 15.33 -16.73
CA ASN A 136 0.24 14.51 -17.53
C ASN A 136 -1.20 14.55 -16.97
N GLU A 137 -2.13 13.93 -17.68
CA GLU A 137 -3.56 13.96 -17.37
C GLU A 137 -3.96 13.26 -16.06
N THR A 138 -3.06 12.48 -15.43
CA THR A 138 -3.34 11.87 -14.14
C THR A 138 -3.06 12.79 -12.96
N ALA A 139 -2.50 13.98 -13.22
CA ALA A 139 -2.18 14.97 -12.19
C ALA A 139 -3.44 15.35 -11.38
N THR A 140 -3.41 15.06 -10.09
CA THR A 140 -4.39 15.56 -9.13
C THR A 140 -3.66 16.07 -7.88
N PHE A 141 -4.39 16.71 -6.98
CA PHE A 141 -3.80 17.33 -5.79
C PHE A 141 -4.48 16.85 -4.52
N LYS A 142 -3.68 16.35 -3.58
CA LYS A 142 -4.16 15.90 -2.28
C LYS A 142 -3.19 16.31 -1.18
N GLN A 143 -3.73 16.85 -0.08
CA GLN A 143 -2.96 17.16 1.12
C GLN A 143 -2.81 15.89 1.97
N PHE A 144 -1.58 15.57 2.35
CA PHE A 144 -1.26 14.44 3.23
C PHE A 144 -0.80 14.95 4.59
N LYS A 145 -1.53 14.58 5.64
CA LYS A 145 -1.16 14.91 7.02
C LYS A 145 -0.02 14.02 7.49
N THR A 146 0.92 14.56 8.25
CA THR A 146 1.91 13.76 8.97
C THR A 146 1.24 12.95 10.07
N HIS A 147 1.84 11.80 10.42
CA HIS A 147 1.36 10.88 11.46
C HIS A 147 -0.06 10.33 11.21
N GLN A 148 -0.49 10.28 9.94
CA GLN A 148 -1.72 9.64 9.50
C GLN A 148 -1.39 8.51 8.53
N TRP A 149 -1.98 7.34 8.72
CA TRP A 149 -1.93 6.24 7.77
C TRP A 149 -2.86 6.53 6.60
N TYR A 150 -2.38 6.20 5.41
CA TYR A 150 -3.12 6.21 4.16
C TYR A 150 -2.99 4.84 3.51
N HIS A 151 -4.07 4.36 2.92
CA HIS A 151 -4.09 3.14 2.13
C HIS A 151 -3.95 3.49 0.65
N PHE A 152 -2.93 2.94 0.00
CA PHE A 152 -2.67 3.10 -1.41
C PHE A 152 -2.98 1.80 -2.13
N ARG A 153 -3.71 1.88 -3.23
CA ARG A 153 -4.04 0.73 -4.06
C ARG A 153 -3.83 1.07 -5.53
N VAL A 154 -3.19 0.16 -6.24
CA VAL A 154 -2.99 0.21 -7.68
C VAL A 154 -3.62 -1.03 -8.29
N ARG A 155 -4.48 -0.86 -9.29
CA ARG A 155 -5.02 -1.95 -10.11
C ARG A 155 -4.50 -1.82 -11.53
N VAL A 156 -3.95 -2.91 -12.05
CA VAL A 156 -3.46 -3.01 -13.42
C VAL A 156 -4.26 -4.08 -14.16
N THR A 157 -4.87 -3.69 -15.26
CA THR A 157 -5.55 -4.57 -16.23
C THR A 157 -4.91 -4.38 -17.61
N PRO A 158 -5.22 -5.22 -18.62
CA PRO A 158 -4.67 -5.04 -19.97
C PRO A 158 -4.99 -3.67 -20.60
N GLY A 159 -6.08 -3.03 -20.19
CA GLY A 159 -6.54 -1.75 -20.77
C GLY A 159 -6.43 -0.54 -19.85
N LYS A 160 -6.09 -0.71 -18.56
CA LYS A 160 -6.16 0.39 -17.59
C LYS A 160 -5.17 0.28 -16.45
N ILE A 161 -4.76 1.45 -15.94
CA ILE A 161 -4.21 1.64 -14.61
C ILE A 161 -5.20 2.45 -13.80
N GLN A 162 -5.56 1.97 -12.62
CA GLN A 162 -6.41 2.70 -11.66
C GLN A 162 -5.70 2.79 -10.33
N CYS A 163 -5.73 3.96 -9.68
CA CYS A 163 -5.12 4.16 -8.37
C CYS A 163 -6.08 4.81 -7.39
N TRP A 164 -5.98 4.41 -6.13
CA TRP A 164 -6.77 4.95 -5.02
C TRP A 164 -5.86 5.42 -3.89
N VAL A 165 -6.33 6.44 -3.20
CA VAL A 165 -5.85 6.85 -1.88
C VAL A 165 -7.02 6.70 -0.92
N ASP A 166 -6.94 5.79 0.01
CA ASP A 166 -8.06 5.32 0.83
C ASP A 166 -9.21 4.84 -0.09
N ASP A 167 -10.41 5.36 0.05
CA ASP A 167 -11.58 5.03 -0.78
C ASP A 167 -11.72 5.92 -2.03
N GLU A 168 -10.87 6.93 -2.20
CA GLU A 168 -10.93 7.87 -3.32
C GLU A 168 -10.11 7.37 -4.51
N MET A 169 -10.76 7.16 -5.66
CA MET A 169 -10.07 6.88 -6.92
C MET A 169 -9.45 8.17 -7.46
N VAL A 170 -8.13 8.22 -7.53
CA VAL A 170 -7.36 9.41 -7.94
C VAL A 170 -6.78 9.28 -9.34
N VAL A 171 -6.72 8.06 -9.90
CA VAL A 171 -6.29 7.80 -11.29
C VAL A 171 -7.23 6.78 -11.92
N ASP A 172 -7.69 7.05 -13.15
CA ASP A 172 -8.37 6.10 -14.05
C ASP A 172 -7.82 6.30 -15.47
N LEU A 173 -6.67 5.68 -15.76
CA LEU A 173 -5.91 5.85 -16.99
C LEU A 173 -6.17 4.73 -17.98
N LEU A 174 -6.61 5.05 -19.20
CA LEU A 174 -6.64 4.11 -20.32
C LEU A 174 -5.24 3.96 -20.91
N LEU A 175 -4.86 2.72 -21.25
CA LEU A 175 -3.53 2.39 -21.77
C LEU A 175 -3.46 2.39 -23.32
N GLU A 176 -4.62 2.49 -23.99
CA GLU A 176 -4.66 2.53 -25.45
C GLU A 176 -3.90 3.75 -25.99
N ASP A 177 -2.96 3.51 -26.90
CA ASP A 177 -2.11 4.52 -27.53
C ASP A 177 -1.25 5.34 -26.54
N ARG A 178 -0.88 4.75 -25.38
CA ARG A 178 -0.04 5.41 -24.38
C ARG A 178 1.33 4.77 -24.24
N ALA A 179 2.37 5.56 -24.18
CA ALA A 179 3.70 5.15 -23.83
C ALA A 179 3.90 5.22 -22.31
N ILE A 180 3.85 4.07 -21.63
CA ILE A 180 4.08 3.97 -20.19
C ILE A 180 5.55 3.64 -19.95
N ALA A 181 6.20 4.38 -19.05
CA ALA A 181 7.59 4.15 -18.68
C ALA A 181 7.85 4.62 -17.24
N LEU A 182 9.00 4.27 -16.69
CA LEU A 182 9.52 4.95 -15.52
C LEU A 182 10.11 6.31 -15.93
N ARG A 183 10.10 7.26 -15.03
CA ARG A 183 10.89 8.46 -15.16
C ARG A 183 12.36 8.08 -15.23
N ALA A 184 13.09 8.63 -16.20
CA ALA A 184 14.52 8.38 -16.33
C ALA A 184 15.26 8.83 -15.05
N GLY A 185 16.13 7.97 -14.51
CA GLY A 185 16.95 8.23 -13.35
C GLY A 185 16.81 7.19 -12.22
N PRO A 186 17.08 7.58 -10.96
CA PRO A 186 17.21 6.61 -9.86
C PRO A 186 16.00 5.70 -9.65
N ILE A 187 14.78 6.17 -9.96
CA ILE A 187 13.56 5.37 -9.79
C ILE A 187 13.57 4.07 -10.61
N GLU A 188 14.35 3.99 -11.69
CA GLU A 188 14.53 2.80 -12.50
C GLU A 188 15.11 1.61 -11.72
N LEU A 189 15.78 1.86 -10.59
CA LEU A 189 16.28 0.83 -9.68
C LEU A 189 15.18 0.19 -8.83
N SER A 190 13.96 0.74 -8.82
CA SER A 190 12.85 0.28 -7.97
C SER A 190 12.08 -0.91 -8.54
N VAL A 191 12.52 -1.49 -9.65
CA VAL A 191 11.84 -2.64 -10.26
C VAL A 191 12.17 -3.96 -9.51
N PRO A 192 11.29 -4.99 -9.61
CA PRO A 192 10.02 -5.04 -10.36
C PRO A 192 8.82 -4.46 -9.59
N ILE A 193 8.80 -4.50 -8.28
CA ILE A 193 7.91 -3.76 -7.38
C ILE A 193 8.79 -3.02 -6.40
N GLY A 194 8.62 -1.70 -6.32
CA GLY A 194 9.38 -0.86 -5.41
C GLY A 194 8.50 0.04 -4.57
N ILE A 195 8.96 0.34 -3.36
CA ILE A 195 8.34 1.33 -2.48
C ILE A 195 9.40 2.34 -2.10
N THR A 196 9.16 3.58 -2.45
CA THR A 196 10.16 4.66 -2.34
C THR A 196 9.59 5.89 -1.66
N SER A 197 10.48 6.69 -1.07
CA SER A 197 10.20 8.05 -0.60
C SER A 197 11.26 9.02 -1.13
N PHE A 198 10.90 10.28 -1.30
CA PHE A 198 11.82 11.32 -1.75
C PHE A 198 11.93 12.40 -0.66
N GLN A 199 13.12 12.58 -0.10
CA GLN A 199 13.38 13.55 0.98
C GLN A 199 12.31 13.56 2.08
N THR A 200 11.82 12.36 2.45
CA THR A 200 10.69 12.17 3.36
C THR A 200 10.95 10.97 4.26
N VAL A 201 10.62 11.11 5.55
CA VAL A 201 10.62 10.01 6.51
C VAL A 201 9.27 9.34 6.47
N THR A 202 9.25 8.02 6.25
CA THR A 202 8.00 7.27 6.11
C THR A 202 8.01 5.94 6.86
N ARG A 203 6.82 5.43 7.16
CA ARG A 203 6.57 4.07 7.60
C ARG A 203 5.65 3.38 6.63
N ILE A 204 5.93 2.12 6.34
CA ILE A 204 5.18 1.29 5.40
C ILE A 204 4.78 0.00 6.09
N ARG A 205 3.57 -0.52 5.79
CA ARG A 205 3.09 -1.82 6.24
C ARG A 205 2.03 -2.38 5.30
N ASN A 206 1.55 -3.59 5.56
CA ASN A 206 0.43 -4.23 4.86
C ASN A 206 0.61 -4.21 3.33
N ILE A 207 1.81 -4.63 2.87
CA ILE A 207 2.10 -4.69 1.44
C ILE A 207 1.54 -5.99 0.89
N ARG A 208 0.61 -5.89 -0.06
CA ARG A 208 -0.15 -7.02 -0.58
C ARG A 208 -0.26 -7.00 -2.09
N LEU A 209 -0.14 -8.18 -2.70
CA LEU A 209 -0.38 -8.39 -4.12
C LEU A 209 -1.52 -9.38 -4.30
N GLN A 210 -2.56 -8.97 -5.03
CA GLN A 210 -3.75 -9.79 -5.26
C GLN A 210 -4.02 -9.94 -6.76
N PRO A 211 -4.01 -11.18 -7.31
CA PRO A 211 -4.53 -11.42 -8.65
C PRO A 211 -6.02 -11.08 -8.72
N ILE A 212 -6.44 -10.44 -9.80
CA ILE A 212 -7.84 -10.19 -10.11
C ILE A 212 -8.26 -11.03 -11.31
N LYS A 213 -9.53 -11.42 -11.34
CA LYS A 213 -10.07 -12.14 -12.51
C LYS A 213 -10.16 -11.17 -13.70
N PRO A 214 -9.81 -11.62 -14.91
CA PRO A 214 -10.00 -10.86 -16.15
C PRO A 214 -11.45 -10.43 -16.36
#